data_f5fb724887fdf290b1444f13f06f6bb0
#
_entry.id   f5fb724887fdf290b1444f13f06f6bb0
#
_cell.length_a   1.000
_cell.length_b   1.000
_cell.length_c   1.000
_cell.angle_alpha   90.00
_cell.angle_beta   90.00
_cell.angle_gamma   90.00
#
_symmetry.space_group_name_H-M   'P 1'
#
loop_
_entity.id
_entity.type
_entity.pdbx_description
1 polymer ?
#
loop_
_entity_poly.entity_id
_entity_poly.type
_entity_poly.pdbx_seq_one_letter_code
_entity_poly.pdbx_strand_id
1 'polypeptide(L)'
;MKQTVRVAGGQGFWGDLLSAPVDQVRKGPIDYLILDYLAEVTMSILQKQRNRDPKAGYARDFVTLMQEILPDCVEKNIKVLSNAGGVNVTGCAEGIRDVARELGLQGKVRIGVVTGDDVLDRLDQFIADGVPLNSMDTGEPLAAIRDQVQSANVYLGAAPLVEALGKGANIIVGGRLTDTGLTLAPLVHEFGWSFDDWNKISAGTIAGHIIECGAQSSGGNCQYDWQNIPDLANVGFPIIEASPNSEFIVTKHDGTGGRVNIQTVKEQLLYEMGDPHEYITPDVVADFASIRLAEGGENRVKVFGITGHPKTAFYKVSIAYTGGWKAVGTLVYSWPDAYAKAQAADKILRERLDNLGLNFEVILTEFVGVNATHGHLALSSPPYEGGVDAALGRRGGSLNGVRNLADIPECQFRIGVRGQNKADVERFTKEIAPLILTGPPGVTGFAGGRPKVEEIIAYFPALIPKSLIETKVDIVEA
;
A
#
# COMPACT_ATOMS: atom_id res chain seq x y z
N MET A 1 -18.55 -9.87 27.20
CA MET A 1 -18.35 -9.14 25.94
C MET A 1 -18.20 -7.66 26.22
N LYS A 2 -17.22 -7.04 25.62
CA LYS A 2 -17.05 -5.56 25.70
C LYS A 2 -18.23 -4.87 25.03
N GLN A 3 -18.60 -3.67 25.50
CA GLN A 3 -19.62 -2.83 24.85
C GLN A 3 -19.02 -2.00 23.72
N THR A 4 -17.74 -1.68 23.81
CA THR A 4 -16.99 -0.93 22.80
C THR A 4 -15.58 -1.50 22.70
N VAL A 5 -15.06 -1.61 21.49
CA VAL A 5 -13.67 -1.99 21.19
C VAL A 5 -13.03 -0.88 20.37
N ARG A 6 -11.85 -0.43 20.80
CA ARG A 6 -11.08 0.60 20.12
C ARG A 6 -9.91 -0.01 19.36
N VAL A 7 -9.96 0.08 18.04
CA VAL A 7 -8.90 -0.38 17.14
C VAL A 7 -8.25 0.84 16.48
N ALA A 8 -6.97 1.02 16.68
CA ALA A 8 -6.20 2.14 16.15
C ALA A 8 -5.32 1.71 14.98
N GLY A 9 -5.38 2.45 13.87
CA GLY A 9 -4.41 2.33 12.77
C GLY A 9 -3.11 3.03 13.17
N GLY A 10 -1.96 2.39 12.99
CA GLY A 10 -0.67 2.98 13.34
C GLY A 10 0.33 3.01 12.18
N GLN A 11 0.07 2.28 11.12
CA GLN A 11 0.91 2.20 9.93
C GLN A 11 0.03 1.84 8.74
N GLY A 12 0.15 2.56 7.63
CA GLY A 12 -0.59 2.27 6.40
C GLY A 12 0.27 1.62 5.31
N PHE A 13 1.59 1.71 5.39
CA PHE A 13 2.55 1.06 4.48
C PHE A 13 3.95 1.04 5.08
N TRP A 14 4.83 0.20 4.56
CA TRP A 14 6.23 0.15 4.98
C TRP A 14 6.95 1.46 4.63
N GLY A 15 7.26 2.25 5.64
CA GLY A 15 7.88 3.57 5.51
C GLY A 15 6.94 4.74 5.79
N ASP A 16 5.77 4.48 6.37
CA ASP A 16 4.85 5.50 6.87
C ASP A 16 5.43 6.22 8.12
N LEU A 17 4.69 7.16 8.68
CA LEU A 17 5.10 8.02 9.79
C LEU A 17 5.45 7.21 11.05
N LEU A 18 6.73 7.14 11.39
CA LEU A 18 7.23 6.30 12.49
C LEU A 18 6.70 6.71 13.88
N SER A 19 6.32 7.98 14.07
CA SER A 19 5.76 8.46 15.34
C SER A 19 4.29 8.08 15.52
N ALA A 20 3.55 7.76 14.45
CA ALA A 20 2.12 7.50 14.52
C ALA A 20 1.75 6.33 15.44
N PRO A 21 2.36 5.13 15.35
CA PRO A 21 2.05 4.04 16.27
C PRO A 21 2.41 4.36 17.73
N VAL A 22 3.47 5.13 17.95
CA VAL A 22 3.88 5.60 19.30
C VAL A 22 2.81 6.51 19.88
N ASP A 23 2.32 7.45 19.08
CA ASP A 23 1.25 8.37 19.45
C ASP A 23 -0.06 7.62 19.74
N GLN A 24 -0.42 6.63 18.92
CA GLN A 24 -1.61 5.81 19.14
C GLN A 24 -1.57 5.09 20.49
N VAL A 25 -0.42 4.56 20.88
CA VAL A 25 -0.24 3.85 22.15
C VAL A 25 -0.21 4.81 23.34
N ARG A 26 0.36 6.02 23.19
CA ARG A 26 0.63 6.94 24.31
C ARG A 26 -0.45 7.97 24.56
N LYS A 27 -1.11 8.50 23.50
CA LYS A 27 -2.00 9.66 23.60
C LYS A 27 -3.42 9.40 24.08
N GLY A 28 -3.86 8.15 24.11
CA GLY A 28 -5.21 7.85 24.58
C GLY A 28 -5.49 6.36 24.69
N PRO A 29 -6.70 6.00 25.16
CA PRO A 29 -7.06 4.62 25.33
C PRO A 29 -7.36 3.96 23.97
N ILE A 30 -6.68 2.86 23.70
CA ILE A 30 -6.97 1.91 22.62
C ILE A 30 -6.90 0.49 23.16
N ASP A 31 -7.60 -0.45 22.56
CA ASP A 31 -7.52 -1.88 22.90
C ASP A 31 -6.56 -2.61 21.96
N TYR A 32 -6.51 -2.18 20.70
CA TYR A 32 -5.74 -2.81 19.62
C TYR A 32 -5.03 -1.76 18.79
N LEU A 33 -3.78 -2.09 18.43
CA LEU A 33 -3.00 -1.37 17.43
C LEU A 33 -2.82 -2.27 16.22
N ILE A 34 -3.20 -1.79 15.04
CA ILE A 34 -2.96 -2.49 13.78
C ILE A 34 -1.87 -1.77 12.98
N LEU A 35 -0.99 -2.54 12.35
CA LEU A 35 0.16 -2.03 11.61
C LEU A 35 0.25 -2.77 10.28
N ASP A 36 -0.06 -2.08 9.19
CA ASP A 36 0.06 -2.60 7.84
C ASP A 36 1.40 -2.23 7.22
N TYR A 37 2.15 -3.21 6.77
CA TYR A 37 3.47 -3.07 6.15
C TYR A 37 3.51 -3.57 4.71
N LEU A 38 2.51 -4.32 4.26
CA LEU A 38 2.66 -5.13 3.06
C LEU A 38 1.74 -4.68 1.93
N ALA A 39 2.38 -4.20 0.86
CA ALA A 39 1.80 -4.17 -0.48
C ALA A 39 2.39 -5.32 -1.33
N GLU A 40 1.86 -5.54 -2.54
CA GLU A 40 2.28 -6.61 -3.45
C GLU A 40 3.79 -6.55 -3.77
N VAL A 41 4.31 -5.35 -4.01
CA VAL A 41 5.74 -5.13 -4.30
C VAL A 41 6.61 -5.42 -3.07
N THR A 42 6.10 -5.16 -1.87
CA THR A 42 6.84 -5.35 -0.61
C THR A 42 7.22 -6.81 -0.41
N MET A 43 6.33 -7.75 -0.73
CA MET A 43 6.61 -9.19 -0.61
C MET A 43 7.81 -9.61 -1.45
N SER A 44 7.93 -9.12 -2.69
CA SER A 44 9.07 -9.42 -3.56
C SER A 44 10.38 -8.80 -3.06
N ILE A 45 10.33 -7.61 -2.48
CA ILE A 45 11.50 -6.97 -1.86
C ILE A 45 11.99 -7.81 -0.67
N LEU A 46 11.06 -8.22 0.19
CA LEU A 46 11.37 -9.07 1.34
C LEU A 46 11.91 -10.44 0.91
N GLN A 47 11.36 -11.04 -0.15
CA GLN A 47 11.89 -12.29 -0.70
C GLN A 47 13.33 -12.13 -1.23
N LYS A 48 13.65 -11.04 -1.93
CA LYS A 48 15.03 -10.74 -2.35
C LYS A 48 15.97 -10.56 -1.17
N GLN A 49 15.51 -9.94 -0.08
CA GLN A 49 16.30 -9.82 1.14
C GLN A 49 16.56 -11.19 1.76
N ARG A 50 15.53 -12.05 1.86
CA ARG A 50 15.64 -13.41 2.39
C ARG A 50 16.57 -14.29 1.57
N ASN A 51 16.56 -14.15 0.25
CA ASN A 51 17.47 -14.89 -0.64
C ASN A 51 18.93 -14.52 -0.44
N ARG A 52 19.23 -13.31 0.03
CA ARG A 52 20.59 -12.83 0.35
C ARG A 52 21.00 -13.14 1.79
N ASP A 53 20.05 -13.04 2.71
CA ASP A 53 20.24 -13.30 4.14
C ASP A 53 19.01 -14.07 4.64
N PRO A 54 19.15 -15.38 4.93
CA PRO A 54 18.03 -16.21 5.41
C PRO A 54 17.35 -15.71 6.69
N LYS A 55 18.02 -14.82 7.45
CA LYS A 55 17.46 -14.18 8.64
C LYS A 55 16.63 -12.93 8.31
N ALA A 56 16.73 -12.40 7.09
CA ALA A 56 15.91 -11.29 6.61
C ALA A 56 14.57 -11.80 6.05
N GLY A 57 13.79 -10.90 5.41
CA GLY A 57 12.52 -11.24 4.77
C GLY A 57 11.29 -10.82 5.55
N TYR A 58 11.45 -9.95 6.54
CA TYR A 58 10.38 -9.29 7.28
C TYR A 58 10.69 -7.80 7.45
N ALA A 59 9.72 -6.97 7.80
CA ALA A 59 9.90 -5.55 8.04
C ALA A 59 10.67 -5.32 9.36
N ARG A 60 11.98 -5.09 9.28
CA ARG A 60 12.84 -4.90 10.46
C ARG A 60 12.44 -3.68 11.29
N ASP A 61 11.89 -2.65 10.64
CA ASP A 61 11.40 -1.44 11.31
C ASP A 61 10.29 -1.75 12.32
N PHE A 62 9.48 -2.79 12.07
CA PHE A 62 8.48 -3.26 13.02
C PHE A 62 9.12 -3.75 14.32
N VAL A 63 10.20 -4.53 14.24
CA VAL A 63 10.92 -5.01 15.44
C VAL A 63 11.54 -3.84 16.20
N THR A 64 12.08 -2.85 15.48
CA THR A 64 12.60 -1.61 16.08
C THR A 64 11.49 -0.81 16.77
N LEU A 65 10.32 -0.68 16.13
CA LEU A 65 9.16 -0.04 16.74
C LEU A 65 8.71 -0.77 18.01
N MET A 66 8.68 -2.12 17.99
CA MET A 66 8.31 -2.90 19.18
C MET A 66 9.25 -2.64 20.35
N GLN A 67 10.54 -2.39 20.11
CA GLN A 67 11.48 -1.99 21.17
C GLN A 67 11.04 -0.70 21.87
N GLU A 68 10.39 0.22 21.16
CA GLU A 68 9.90 1.47 21.72
C GLU A 68 8.55 1.35 22.43
N ILE A 69 7.58 0.64 21.84
CA ILE A 69 6.18 0.66 22.30
C ILE A 69 5.78 -0.55 23.16
N LEU A 70 6.53 -1.65 23.14
CA LEU A 70 6.14 -2.89 23.81
C LEU A 70 5.92 -2.72 25.32
N PRO A 71 6.73 -1.93 26.06
CA PRO A 71 6.46 -1.68 27.49
C PRO A 71 5.09 -1.01 27.72
N ASP A 72 4.79 0.01 26.94
CA ASP A 72 3.49 0.72 27.00
C ASP A 72 2.33 -0.23 26.64
N CYS A 73 2.50 -1.07 25.60
CA CYS A 73 1.49 -2.05 25.18
C CYS A 73 1.19 -3.05 26.28
N VAL A 74 2.22 -3.57 26.96
CA VAL A 74 2.07 -4.52 28.07
C VAL A 74 1.40 -3.85 29.27
N GLU A 75 1.84 -2.65 29.65
CA GLU A 75 1.27 -1.89 30.78
C GLU A 75 -0.21 -1.56 30.56
N LYS A 76 -0.57 -1.10 29.36
CA LYS A 76 -1.93 -0.68 29.01
C LYS A 76 -2.81 -1.82 28.49
N ASN A 77 -2.27 -3.04 28.40
CA ASN A 77 -2.95 -4.21 27.84
C ASN A 77 -3.44 -3.99 26.39
N ILE A 78 -2.63 -3.29 25.59
CA ILE A 78 -2.88 -3.07 24.15
C ILE A 78 -2.35 -4.27 23.37
N LYS A 79 -3.17 -4.87 22.53
CA LYS A 79 -2.74 -5.95 21.63
C LYS A 79 -2.32 -5.37 20.28
N VAL A 80 -1.27 -5.95 19.68
CA VAL A 80 -0.71 -5.49 18.40
C VAL A 80 -0.87 -6.57 17.34
N LEU A 81 -1.43 -6.22 16.19
CA LEU A 81 -1.56 -7.10 15.03
C LEU A 81 -0.85 -6.49 13.82
N SER A 82 -0.05 -7.29 13.11
CA SER A 82 0.67 -6.82 11.93
C SER A 82 0.94 -7.93 10.92
N ASN A 83 1.02 -7.54 9.65
CA ASN A 83 1.51 -8.36 8.54
C ASN A 83 3.03 -8.18 8.29
N ALA A 84 3.75 -7.51 9.21
CA ALA A 84 5.19 -7.21 9.09
C ALA A 84 6.09 -8.45 8.95
N GLY A 85 5.57 -9.65 9.21
CA GLY A 85 6.31 -10.91 9.07
C GLY A 85 6.75 -11.23 7.65
N GLY A 86 6.09 -10.66 6.64
CA GLY A 86 6.48 -10.81 5.24
C GLY A 86 6.64 -12.27 4.83
N VAL A 87 7.78 -12.60 4.26
CA VAL A 87 8.13 -13.99 3.85
C VAL A 87 8.93 -14.74 4.92
N ASN A 88 9.16 -14.14 6.10
CA ASN A 88 9.88 -14.75 7.23
C ASN A 88 9.21 -14.41 8.57
N VAL A 89 7.97 -14.85 8.73
CA VAL A 89 7.16 -14.60 9.92
C VAL A 89 7.83 -15.09 11.20
N THR A 90 8.44 -16.27 11.14
CA THR A 90 9.17 -16.84 12.29
C THR A 90 10.36 -15.97 12.71
N GLY A 91 11.15 -15.49 11.76
CA GLY A 91 12.28 -14.59 12.05
C GLY A 91 11.82 -13.26 12.66
N CYS A 92 10.66 -12.73 12.21
CA CYS A 92 10.04 -11.55 12.82
C CYS A 92 9.64 -11.82 14.28
N ALA A 93 8.98 -12.94 14.55
CA ALA A 93 8.58 -13.33 15.90
C ALA A 93 9.78 -13.55 16.84
N GLU A 94 10.86 -14.13 16.33
CA GLU A 94 12.12 -14.28 17.08
C GLU A 94 12.70 -12.90 17.44
N GLY A 95 12.71 -11.95 16.50
CA GLY A 95 13.15 -10.59 16.77
C GLY A 95 12.34 -9.92 17.88
N ILE A 96 11.00 -10.06 17.86
CA ILE A 96 10.12 -9.52 18.91
C ILE A 96 10.38 -10.22 20.26
N ARG A 97 10.56 -11.53 20.25
CA ARG A 97 10.91 -12.29 21.47
C ARG A 97 12.21 -11.78 22.11
N ASP A 98 13.21 -11.54 21.28
CA ASP A 98 14.49 -11.04 21.77
C ASP A 98 14.36 -9.62 22.35
N VAL A 99 13.61 -8.73 21.69
CA VAL A 99 13.23 -7.41 22.24
C VAL A 99 12.51 -7.53 23.57
N ALA A 100 11.54 -8.43 23.71
CA ALA A 100 10.82 -8.64 24.97
C ALA A 100 11.76 -9.08 26.11
N ARG A 101 12.76 -9.91 25.79
CA ARG A 101 13.79 -10.34 26.75
C ARG A 101 14.71 -9.19 27.16
N GLU A 102 15.18 -8.39 26.20
CA GLU A 102 16.01 -7.22 26.48
C GLU A 102 15.29 -6.19 27.37
N LEU A 103 13.97 -6.04 27.20
CA LEU A 103 13.14 -5.15 28.01
C LEU A 103 12.67 -5.75 29.34
N GLY A 104 13.03 -7.00 29.67
CA GLY A 104 12.60 -7.65 30.90
C GLY A 104 11.11 -8.00 30.96
N LEU A 105 10.50 -8.25 29.80
CA LEU A 105 9.07 -8.54 29.64
C LEU A 105 8.75 -10.03 29.46
N GLN A 106 9.70 -10.92 29.83
CA GLN A 106 9.51 -12.37 29.75
C GLN A 106 8.25 -12.80 30.50
N GLY A 107 7.51 -13.73 29.91
CA GLY A 107 6.25 -14.23 30.46
C GLY A 107 5.06 -13.27 30.36
N LYS A 108 5.27 -12.05 29.86
CA LYS A 108 4.20 -11.06 29.61
C LYS A 108 3.84 -10.94 28.14
N VAL A 109 4.71 -11.41 27.25
CA VAL A 109 4.53 -11.30 25.79
C VAL A 109 4.32 -12.69 25.21
N ARG A 110 3.18 -12.84 24.52
CA ARG A 110 2.77 -14.05 23.81
C ARG A 110 2.57 -13.69 22.35
N ILE A 111 3.44 -14.22 21.49
CA ILE A 111 3.47 -13.87 20.06
C ILE A 111 2.71 -14.94 19.28
N GLY A 112 1.61 -14.56 18.64
CA GLY A 112 0.90 -15.38 17.66
C GLY A 112 1.62 -15.29 16.32
N VAL A 113 2.05 -16.43 15.79
CA VAL A 113 2.75 -16.57 14.50
C VAL A 113 1.78 -17.20 13.52
N VAL A 114 1.32 -16.42 12.52
CA VAL A 114 0.38 -16.87 11.50
C VAL A 114 1.13 -17.14 10.21
N THR A 115 1.06 -18.39 9.73
CA THR A 115 1.72 -18.87 8.51
C THR A 115 0.74 -19.62 7.60
N GLY A 116 1.17 -19.93 6.36
CA GLY A 116 0.38 -20.67 5.38
C GLY A 116 0.00 -19.82 4.15
N ASP A 117 0.42 -18.55 4.14
CA ASP A 117 0.26 -17.66 2.98
C ASP A 117 1.32 -17.92 1.88
N ASP A 118 2.55 -18.32 2.25
CA ASP A 118 3.61 -18.63 1.29
C ASP A 118 3.33 -19.97 0.60
N VAL A 119 3.11 -19.91 -0.71
CA VAL A 119 2.82 -21.08 -1.57
C VAL A 119 3.84 -21.26 -2.69
N LEU A 120 4.97 -20.55 -2.64
CA LEU A 120 5.97 -20.56 -3.68
C LEU A 120 6.47 -21.99 -4.00
N ASP A 121 6.79 -22.77 -2.98
CA ASP A 121 7.30 -24.15 -3.13
C ASP A 121 6.22 -25.15 -3.58
N ARG A 122 4.94 -24.75 -3.57
CA ARG A 122 3.79 -25.57 -3.95
C ARG A 122 3.28 -25.31 -5.36
N LEU A 123 3.79 -24.28 -6.04
CA LEU A 123 3.27 -23.86 -7.35
C LEU A 123 3.36 -24.96 -8.41
N ASP A 124 4.48 -25.71 -8.44
CA ASP A 124 4.66 -26.80 -9.41
C ASP A 124 3.66 -27.93 -9.18
N GLN A 125 3.37 -28.24 -7.91
CA GLN A 125 2.36 -29.22 -7.54
C GLN A 125 0.96 -28.74 -7.96
N PHE A 126 0.61 -27.49 -7.70
CA PHE A 126 -0.67 -26.94 -8.12
C PHE A 126 -0.86 -26.97 -9.65
N ILE A 127 0.19 -26.64 -10.41
CA ILE A 127 0.17 -26.73 -11.88
C ILE A 127 -0.02 -28.19 -12.31
N ALA A 128 0.70 -29.14 -11.71
CA ALA A 128 0.59 -30.56 -12.01
C ALA A 128 -0.79 -31.15 -11.67
N ASP A 129 -1.41 -30.66 -10.60
CA ASP A 129 -2.76 -31.06 -10.17
C ASP A 129 -3.88 -30.38 -10.99
N GLY A 130 -3.50 -29.54 -11.95
CA GLY A 130 -4.45 -28.86 -12.84
C GLY A 130 -5.22 -27.70 -12.19
N VAL A 131 -4.68 -27.11 -11.11
CA VAL A 131 -5.25 -25.90 -10.52
C VAL A 131 -5.10 -24.74 -11.50
N PRO A 132 -6.19 -24.07 -11.91
CA PRO A 132 -6.14 -23.01 -12.92
C PRO A 132 -5.60 -21.71 -12.30
N LEU A 133 -4.28 -21.61 -12.16
CA LEU A 133 -3.59 -20.40 -11.73
C LEU A 133 -3.37 -19.48 -12.94
N ASN A 134 -4.46 -18.93 -13.47
CA ASN A 134 -4.42 -17.97 -14.56
C ASN A 134 -4.38 -16.54 -14.02
N SER A 135 -3.68 -15.66 -14.74
CA SER A 135 -3.69 -14.23 -14.46
C SER A 135 -5.11 -13.68 -14.49
N MET A 136 -5.50 -12.98 -13.45
CA MET A 136 -6.80 -12.28 -13.40
C MET A 136 -6.89 -11.14 -14.41
N ASP A 137 -5.73 -10.59 -14.83
CA ASP A 137 -5.67 -9.45 -15.75
C ASP A 137 -5.63 -9.89 -17.22
N THR A 138 -4.88 -10.94 -17.53
CA THR A 138 -4.62 -11.34 -18.94
C THR A 138 -5.23 -12.69 -19.30
N GLY A 139 -5.59 -13.52 -18.33
CA GLY A 139 -6.03 -14.90 -18.53
C GLY A 139 -4.90 -15.89 -18.84
N GLU A 140 -3.65 -15.44 -18.94
CA GLU A 140 -2.51 -16.31 -19.22
C GLU A 140 -2.23 -17.27 -18.06
N PRO A 141 -1.84 -18.54 -18.35
CA PRO A 141 -1.53 -19.51 -17.32
C PRO A 141 -0.20 -19.20 -16.63
N LEU A 142 -0.11 -19.44 -15.32
CA LEU A 142 1.11 -19.25 -14.52
C LEU A 142 2.31 -20.02 -15.10
N ALA A 143 2.07 -21.16 -15.72
CA ALA A 143 3.12 -21.96 -16.34
C ALA A 143 3.96 -21.18 -17.37
N ALA A 144 3.40 -20.14 -18.00
CA ALA A 144 4.12 -19.31 -18.97
C ALA A 144 5.25 -18.47 -18.35
N ILE A 145 5.15 -18.16 -17.06
CA ILE A 145 6.13 -17.34 -16.34
C ILE A 145 6.77 -18.04 -15.14
N ARG A 146 6.52 -19.35 -14.97
CA ARG A 146 6.88 -20.09 -13.76
C ARG A 146 8.36 -19.95 -13.37
N ASP A 147 9.27 -20.01 -14.34
CA ASP A 147 10.73 -19.90 -14.13
C ASP A 147 11.18 -18.51 -13.67
N GLN A 148 10.33 -17.49 -13.83
CA GLN A 148 10.59 -16.11 -13.48
C GLN A 148 10.01 -15.73 -12.11
N VAL A 149 9.18 -16.61 -11.51
CA VAL A 149 8.48 -16.34 -10.25
C VAL A 149 9.48 -16.20 -9.10
N GLN A 150 9.31 -15.12 -8.32
CA GLN A 150 10.16 -14.78 -7.18
C GLN A 150 9.46 -15.01 -5.84
N SER A 151 8.15 -14.75 -5.77
CA SER A 151 7.32 -14.96 -4.57
C SER A 151 5.89 -15.29 -4.95
N ALA A 152 5.19 -16.02 -4.09
CA ALA A 152 3.77 -16.35 -4.24
C ALA A 152 3.11 -16.45 -2.87
N ASN A 153 2.26 -15.49 -2.55
CA ASN A 153 1.62 -15.40 -1.24
C ASN A 153 0.11 -15.23 -1.37
N VAL A 154 -0.62 -16.01 -0.60
CA VAL A 154 -2.08 -15.99 -0.53
C VAL A 154 -2.52 -14.88 0.42
N TYR A 155 -3.54 -14.12 0.04
CA TYR A 155 -4.18 -13.16 0.96
C TYR A 155 -5.03 -13.92 1.98
N LEU A 156 -4.49 -14.14 3.17
CA LEU A 156 -5.22 -14.79 4.27
C LEU A 156 -6.19 -13.80 4.93
N GLY A 157 -7.37 -14.29 5.31
CA GLY A 157 -8.36 -13.50 6.03
C GLY A 157 -8.13 -13.44 7.55
N ALA A 158 -9.15 -12.97 8.26
CA ALA A 158 -9.09 -12.72 9.71
C ALA A 158 -9.11 -14.00 10.57
N ALA A 159 -9.59 -15.13 10.07
CA ALA A 159 -9.80 -16.35 10.88
C ALA A 159 -8.55 -16.82 11.67
N PRO A 160 -7.34 -16.92 11.09
CA PRO A 160 -6.15 -17.32 11.85
C PRO A 160 -5.72 -16.28 12.88
N LEU A 161 -6.03 -14.99 12.67
CA LEU A 161 -5.77 -13.93 13.65
C LEU A 161 -6.71 -14.07 14.85
N VAL A 162 -8.00 -14.39 14.60
CA VAL A 162 -8.99 -14.68 15.66
C VAL A 162 -8.55 -15.89 16.48
N GLU A 163 -8.03 -16.93 15.83
CA GLU A 163 -7.48 -18.11 16.51
C GLU A 163 -6.28 -17.72 17.40
N ALA A 164 -5.34 -16.92 16.92
CA ALA A 164 -4.20 -16.45 17.68
C ALA A 164 -4.63 -15.64 18.92
N LEU A 165 -5.62 -14.73 18.76
CA LEU A 165 -6.23 -14.00 19.88
C LEU A 165 -6.87 -14.96 20.89
N GLY A 166 -7.60 -15.96 20.41
CA GLY A 166 -8.22 -16.99 21.24
C GLY A 166 -7.23 -17.85 22.02
N LYS A 167 -6.03 -18.07 21.47
CA LYS A 167 -4.89 -18.72 22.14
C LYS A 167 -4.16 -17.78 23.13
N GLY A 168 -4.62 -16.54 23.28
CA GLY A 168 -4.08 -15.55 24.22
C GLY A 168 -2.87 -14.79 23.74
N ALA A 169 -2.62 -14.72 22.43
CA ALA A 169 -1.59 -13.86 21.89
C ALA A 169 -1.93 -12.37 22.15
N ASN A 170 -0.92 -11.59 22.52
CA ASN A 170 -1.03 -10.14 22.66
C ASN A 170 -0.23 -9.39 21.58
N ILE A 171 0.70 -10.07 20.92
CA ILE A 171 1.34 -9.61 19.68
C ILE A 171 1.06 -10.67 18.62
N ILE A 172 0.59 -10.28 17.45
CA ILE A 172 0.34 -11.21 16.33
C ILE A 172 1.07 -10.72 15.10
N VAL A 173 1.84 -11.61 14.50
CA VAL A 173 2.52 -11.38 13.23
C VAL A 173 2.13 -12.41 12.19
N GLY A 174 1.91 -11.97 10.99
CA GLY A 174 1.65 -12.83 9.84
C GLY A 174 2.44 -12.43 8.61
N GLY A 175 2.35 -13.24 7.56
CA GLY A 175 2.80 -12.93 6.23
C GLY A 175 1.78 -12.07 5.48
N ARG A 176 1.37 -12.49 4.28
CA ARG A 176 0.37 -11.75 3.50
C ARG A 176 -1.05 -11.99 4.06
N LEU A 177 -1.40 -11.20 5.02
CA LEU A 177 -2.77 -11.06 5.51
C LEU A 177 -3.52 -10.01 4.69
N THR A 178 -4.84 -10.09 4.62
CA THR A 178 -5.63 -8.99 4.07
C THR A 178 -5.60 -7.81 5.03
N ASP A 179 -5.44 -6.61 4.50
CA ASP A 179 -5.23 -5.39 5.27
C ASP A 179 -6.40 -5.12 6.22
N THR A 180 -7.64 -5.26 5.71
CA THR A 180 -8.87 -5.17 6.49
C THR A 180 -8.99 -6.24 7.57
N GLY A 181 -8.36 -7.41 7.40
CA GLY A 181 -8.39 -8.52 8.34
C GLY A 181 -7.75 -8.21 9.68
N LEU A 182 -6.75 -7.31 9.70
CA LEU A 182 -6.09 -6.84 10.92
C LEU A 182 -7.07 -6.15 11.88
N THR A 183 -8.07 -5.42 11.34
CA THR A 183 -9.14 -4.77 12.11
C THR A 183 -10.32 -5.69 12.38
N LEU A 184 -10.70 -6.50 11.40
CA LEU A 184 -11.81 -7.43 11.53
C LEU A 184 -11.60 -8.45 12.65
N ALA A 185 -10.37 -8.99 12.77
CA ALA A 185 -10.07 -10.04 13.74
C ALA A 185 -10.30 -9.62 15.20
N PRO A 186 -9.84 -8.45 15.70
CA PRO A 186 -10.21 -7.93 17.01
C PRO A 186 -11.71 -7.89 17.27
N LEU A 187 -12.50 -7.42 16.28
CA LEU A 187 -13.95 -7.27 16.43
C LEU A 187 -14.66 -8.62 16.51
N VAL A 188 -14.27 -9.56 15.65
CA VAL A 188 -14.77 -10.93 15.70
C VAL A 188 -14.45 -11.58 17.06
N HIS A 189 -13.21 -11.45 17.54
CA HIS A 189 -12.76 -12.02 18.80
C HIS A 189 -13.51 -11.44 20.02
N GLU A 190 -13.60 -10.14 20.13
CA GLU A 190 -14.17 -9.47 21.32
C GLU A 190 -15.69 -9.54 21.36
N PHE A 191 -16.35 -9.51 20.21
CA PHE A 191 -17.82 -9.55 20.13
C PHE A 191 -18.39 -10.94 19.89
N GLY A 192 -17.54 -11.95 19.60
CA GLY A 192 -17.98 -13.31 19.30
C GLY A 192 -18.81 -13.38 18.01
N TRP A 193 -18.49 -12.54 17.03
CA TRP A 193 -19.22 -12.55 15.76
C TRP A 193 -18.99 -13.87 15.00
N SER A 194 -20.09 -14.41 14.42
CA SER A 194 -19.95 -15.54 13.49
C SER A 194 -19.41 -15.07 12.15
N PHE A 195 -18.49 -15.84 11.56
CA PHE A 195 -18.04 -15.61 10.18
C PHE A 195 -19.14 -15.81 9.12
N ASP A 196 -20.32 -16.29 9.52
CA ASP A 196 -21.51 -16.41 8.67
C ASP A 196 -22.50 -15.24 8.85
N ASP A 197 -22.21 -14.29 9.74
CA ASP A 197 -22.96 -13.04 9.88
C ASP A 197 -22.37 -11.97 8.94
N TRP A 198 -22.70 -12.11 7.66
CA TRP A 198 -22.09 -11.31 6.58
C TRP A 198 -22.16 -9.80 6.82
N ASN A 199 -23.21 -9.29 7.47
CA ASN A 199 -23.33 -7.87 7.77
C ASN A 199 -22.30 -7.43 8.82
N LYS A 200 -22.08 -8.20 9.86
CA LYS A 200 -21.06 -7.90 10.89
C LYS A 200 -19.66 -8.04 10.35
N ILE A 201 -19.40 -9.08 9.56
CA ILE A 201 -18.09 -9.28 8.93
C ILE A 201 -17.80 -8.14 7.95
N SER A 202 -18.80 -7.69 7.16
CA SER A 202 -18.65 -6.52 6.31
C SER A 202 -18.38 -5.25 7.11
N ALA A 203 -19.04 -5.06 8.24
CA ALA A 203 -18.77 -3.88 9.09
C ALA A 203 -17.34 -3.86 9.61
N GLY A 204 -16.81 -5.00 10.05
CA GLY A 204 -15.40 -5.11 10.46
C GLY A 204 -14.41 -4.92 9.30
N THR A 205 -14.76 -5.42 8.11
CA THR A 205 -13.98 -5.23 6.89
C THR A 205 -13.93 -3.75 6.48
N ILE A 206 -15.08 -3.07 6.47
CA ILE A 206 -15.17 -1.64 6.14
C ILE A 206 -14.46 -0.79 7.19
N ALA A 207 -14.57 -1.15 8.48
CA ALA A 207 -13.78 -0.49 9.53
C ALA A 207 -12.28 -0.60 9.27
N GLY A 208 -11.82 -1.78 8.81
CA GLY A 208 -10.44 -2.00 8.40
C GLY A 208 -10.03 -1.12 7.23
N HIS A 209 -10.81 -1.11 6.16
CA HIS A 209 -10.56 -0.28 4.99
C HIS A 209 -10.44 1.23 5.33
N ILE A 210 -11.21 1.71 6.31
CA ILE A 210 -11.16 3.11 6.72
C ILE A 210 -9.84 3.47 7.42
N ILE A 211 -9.19 2.53 8.12
CA ILE A 211 -7.99 2.84 8.93
C ILE A 211 -6.69 2.21 8.41
N GLU A 212 -6.74 1.36 7.38
CA GLU A 212 -5.55 0.71 6.83
C GLU A 212 -4.58 1.68 6.14
N CYS A 213 -5.09 2.77 5.54
CA CYS A 213 -4.27 3.74 4.80
C CYS A 213 -3.76 4.91 5.66
N GLY A 214 -3.31 4.63 6.87
CA GLY A 214 -2.70 5.64 7.75
C GLY A 214 -3.63 6.82 8.02
N ALA A 215 -3.15 8.05 7.82
CA ALA A 215 -3.88 9.28 8.14
C ALA A 215 -4.95 9.70 7.11
N GLN A 216 -5.23 8.93 6.04
CA GLN A 216 -6.13 9.39 4.97
C GLN A 216 -7.53 9.72 5.50
N SER A 217 -8.15 8.87 6.30
CA SER A 217 -9.46 9.15 6.89
C SER A 217 -9.45 10.28 7.94
N SER A 218 -8.25 10.74 8.34
CA SER A 218 -8.04 11.90 9.22
C SER A 218 -7.62 13.16 8.45
N GLY A 219 -7.73 13.17 7.12
CA GLY A 219 -7.45 14.32 6.26
C GLY A 219 -6.09 14.33 5.58
N GLY A 220 -5.23 13.34 5.81
CA GLY A 220 -4.06 13.12 4.99
C GLY A 220 -4.49 12.81 3.55
N ASN A 221 -3.78 13.34 2.55
CA ASN A 221 -4.11 13.16 1.13
C ASN A 221 -5.57 13.55 0.73
N CYS A 222 -6.26 14.33 1.55
CA CYS A 222 -7.63 14.76 1.30
C CYS A 222 -7.69 15.68 0.08
N GLN A 223 -8.59 15.40 -0.87
CA GLN A 223 -8.78 16.22 -2.07
C GLN A 223 -9.62 17.47 -1.81
N TYR A 224 -10.62 17.34 -0.96
CA TYR A 224 -11.53 18.43 -0.62
C TYR A 224 -11.01 19.23 0.56
N ASP A 225 -10.91 20.56 0.34
CA ASP A 225 -10.57 21.54 1.39
C ASP A 225 -9.23 21.24 2.12
N TRP A 226 -8.25 20.65 1.41
CA TRP A 226 -6.98 20.24 1.97
C TRP A 226 -6.18 21.39 2.61
N GLN A 227 -6.35 22.64 2.10
CA GLN A 227 -5.71 23.83 2.65
C GLN A 227 -6.17 24.17 4.08
N ASN A 228 -7.38 23.75 4.45
CA ASN A 228 -7.98 24.00 5.74
C ASN A 228 -7.92 22.78 6.69
N ILE A 229 -7.25 21.70 6.30
CA ILE A 229 -6.96 20.60 7.22
C ILE A 229 -5.93 21.09 8.25
N PRO A 230 -6.25 21.08 9.56
CA PRO A 230 -5.36 21.65 10.56
C PRO A 230 -4.14 20.77 10.81
N ASP A 231 -2.98 21.39 10.98
CA ASP A 231 -1.75 20.80 11.53
C ASP A 231 -1.41 19.39 10.97
N LEU A 232 -1.27 19.29 9.65
CA LEU A 232 -0.90 18.02 8.99
C LEU A 232 0.48 17.49 9.40
N ALA A 233 1.35 18.36 9.95
CA ALA A 233 2.64 17.92 10.49
C ALA A 233 2.51 17.01 11.71
N ASN A 234 1.43 17.15 12.47
CA ASN A 234 1.11 16.37 13.67
C ASN A 234 -0.21 15.60 13.49
N VAL A 235 -0.50 15.16 12.27
CA VAL A 235 -1.75 14.48 11.94
C VAL A 235 -1.99 13.26 12.82
N GLY A 236 -3.18 13.20 13.43
CA GLY A 236 -3.61 12.04 14.21
C GLY A 236 -4.08 10.90 13.31
N PHE A 237 -3.59 9.70 13.56
CA PHE A 237 -4.06 8.51 12.83
C PHE A 237 -5.45 8.08 13.35
N PRO A 238 -6.25 7.41 12.49
CA PRO A 238 -7.63 7.09 12.81
C PRO A 238 -7.77 5.96 13.83
N ILE A 239 -8.88 6.01 14.56
CA ILE A 239 -9.31 5.01 15.53
C ILE A 239 -10.75 4.63 15.21
N ILE A 240 -11.04 3.32 15.22
CA ILE A 240 -12.40 2.78 15.16
C ILE A 240 -12.88 2.49 16.58
N GLU A 241 -14.00 3.08 16.99
CA GLU A 241 -14.74 2.69 18.19
C GLU A 241 -15.95 1.84 17.76
N ALA A 242 -15.78 0.52 17.77
CA ALA A 242 -16.79 -0.42 17.29
C ALA A 242 -17.73 -0.89 18.41
N SER A 243 -18.96 -1.21 18.03
CA SER A 243 -20.00 -1.76 18.91
C SER A 243 -20.45 -3.14 18.42
N PRO A 244 -21.02 -4.00 19.31
CA PRO A 244 -21.43 -5.37 18.95
C PRO A 244 -22.51 -5.46 17.85
N ASN A 245 -23.26 -4.36 17.64
CA ASN A 245 -24.34 -4.26 16.65
C ASN A 245 -23.89 -3.89 15.24
N SER A 246 -22.57 -3.99 14.94
CA SER A 246 -21.95 -3.64 13.65
C SER A 246 -21.91 -2.14 13.30
N GLU A 247 -22.26 -1.25 14.22
CA GLU A 247 -22.03 0.18 14.07
C GLU A 247 -20.70 0.59 14.68
N PHE A 248 -20.07 1.61 14.14
CA PHE A 248 -18.83 2.13 14.69
C PHE A 248 -18.67 3.63 14.47
N ILE A 249 -17.78 4.23 15.25
CA ILE A 249 -17.34 5.63 15.12
C ILE A 249 -15.91 5.64 14.59
N VAL A 250 -15.67 6.44 13.56
CA VAL A 250 -14.32 6.83 13.14
C VAL A 250 -13.92 8.09 13.90
N THR A 251 -12.78 8.06 14.55
CA THR A 251 -12.26 9.18 15.34
C THR A 251 -10.73 9.20 15.34
N LYS A 252 -10.12 10.07 16.11
CA LYS A 252 -8.67 10.15 16.39
C LYS A 252 -8.43 10.64 17.81
N HIS A 253 -7.20 10.57 18.31
CA HIS A 253 -6.88 11.14 19.61
C HIS A 253 -7.04 12.67 19.65
N ASP A 254 -7.54 13.17 20.75
CA ASP A 254 -7.62 14.60 21.01
C ASP A 254 -6.22 15.24 21.03
N GLY A 255 -6.15 16.52 20.66
CA GLY A 255 -4.89 17.27 20.62
C GLY A 255 -3.94 16.88 19.47
N THR A 256 -4.36 16.03 18.53
CA THR A 256 -3.64 15.74 17.29
C THR A 256 -4.16 16.59 16.14
N GLY A 257 -3.32 16.82 15.12
CA GLY A 257 -3.71 17.48 13.87
C GLY A 257 -4.62 16.61 13.01
N GLY A 258 -4.96 17.10 11.83
CA GLY A 258 -5.91 16.45 10.94
C GLY A 258 -7.37 16.71 11.33
N ARG A 259 -8.29 16.16 10.55
CA ARG A 259 -9.73 16.29 10.72
C ARG A 259 -10.44 15.01 10.34
N VAL A 260 -11.29 14.49 11.22
CA VAL A 260 -12.20 13.40 10.93
C VAL A 260 -13.60 13.95 10.72
N ASN A 261 -14.12 13.92 9.50
CA ASN A 261 -15.47 14.32 9.16
C ASN A 261 -16.03 13.42 8.06
N ILE A 262 -17.29 13.62 7.69
CA ILE A 262 -17.93 12.80 6.64
C ILE A 262 -17.14 12.82 5.33
N GLN A 263 -16.52 13.96 4.96
CA GLN A 263 -15.80 14.08 3.70
C GLN A 263 -14.50 13.26 3.72
N THR A 264 -13.68 13.37 4.78
CA THR A 264 -12.42 12.62 4.88
C THR A 264 -12.65 11.11 4.93
N VAL A 265 -13.72 10.67 5.62
CA VAL A 265 -14.12 9.25 5.66
C VAL A 265 -14.64 8.77 4.29
N LYS A 266 -15.43 9.60 3.58
CA LYS A 266 -15.89 9.28 2.21
C LYS A 266 -14.74 9.11 1.24
N GLU A 267 -13.73 10.00 1.30
CA GLU A 267 -12.58 9.91 0.41
C GLU A 267 -11.80 8.62 0.61
N GLN A 268 -11.63 8.19 1.87
CA GLN A 268 -11.02 6.90 2.16
C GLN A 268 -11.90 5.72 1.69
N LEU A 269 -13.22 5.80 1.86
CA LEU A 269 -14.13 4.75 1.38
C LEU A 269 -14.13 4.59 -0.14
N LEU A 270 -13.77 5.64 -0.89
CA LEU A 270 -13.66 5.62 -2.35
C LEU A 270 -12.25 5.28 -2.83
N TYR A 271 -11.27 5.27 -1.93
CA TYR A 271 -9.88 5.01 -2.29
C TYR A 271 -9.69 3.54 -2.67
N GLU A 272 -9.03 3.29 -3.80
CA GLU A 272 -8.80 1.93 -4.35
C GLU A 272 -10.07 1.09 -4.55
N MET A 273 -11.21 1.76 -4.73
CA MET A 273 -12.51 1.12 -4.90
C MET A 273 -12.73 0.71 -6.36
N GLY A 274 -13.00 -0.59 -6.56
CA GLY A 274 -13.50 -1.13 -7.83
C GLY A 274 -15.03 -1.05 -7.89
N ASP A 275 -15.72 -2.21 -7.89
CA ASP A 275 -17.17 -2.26 -7.77
C ASP A 275 -17.58 -2.06 -6.30
N PRO A 276 -18.29 -0.96 -5.97
CA PRO A 276 -18.72 -0.70 -4.59
C PRO A 276 -19.75 -1.70 -4.05
N HIS A 277 -20.43 -2.45 -4.91
CA HIS A 277 -21.36 -3.50 -4.49
C HIS A 277 -20.69 -4.82 -4.18
N GLU A 278 -19.47 -5.04 -4.69
CA GLU A 278 -18.75 -6.31 -4.60
C GLU A 278 -17.29 -6.09 -4.17
N TYR A 279 -17.06 -5.53 -2.98
CA TYR A 279 -15.71 -5.47 -2.41
C TYR A 279 -15.33 -6.84 -1.84
N ILE A 280 -14.62 -7.63 -2.66
CA ILE A 280 -14.31 -9.04 -2.39
C ILE A 280 -13.10 -9.14 -1.46
N THR A 281 -13.30 -9.77 -0.30
CA THR A 281 -12.23 -10.16 0.63
C THR A 281 -12.26 -11.66 0.89
N PRO A 282 -11.22 -12.23 1.53
CA PRO A 282 -11.26 -13.62 1.97
C PRO A 282 -12.43 -13.95 2.92
N ASP A 283 -12.89 -12.96 3.68
CA ASP A 283 -13.84 -13.15 4.77
C ASP A 283 -15.29 -12.88 4.37
N VAL A 284 -15.51 -11.97 3.40
CA VAL A 284 -16.83 -11.51 2.99
C VAL A 284 -16.78 -10.79 1.63
N VAL A 285 -17.91 -10.68 0.95
CA VAL A 285 -18.11 -9.70 -0.13
C VAL A 285 -18.91 -8.54 0.48
N ALA A 286 -18.24 -7.41 0.73
CA ALA A 286 -18.85 -6.25 1.39
C ALA A 286 -19.51 -5.31 0.38
N ASP A 287 -20.73 -4.81 0.71
CA ASP A 287 -21.46 -3.83 -0.09
C ASP A 287 -21.22 -2.41 0.44
N PHE A 288 -20.29 -1.70 -0.17
CA PHE A 288 -19.95 -0.32 0.19
C PHE A 288 -21.04 0.68 -0.18
N ALA A 289 -21.91 0.36 -1.14
CA ALA A 289 -23.07 1.20 -1.47
C ALA A 289 -24.13 1.25 -0.38
N SER A 290 -24.13 0.28 0.52
CA SER A 290 -25.05 0.22 1.68
C SER A 290 -24.68 1.20 2.78
N ILE A 291 -23.42 1.65 2.87
CA ILE A 291 -22.87 2.45 3.97
C ILE A 291 -23.63 3.76 4.15
N ARG A 292 -23.90 4.09 5.41
CA ARG A 292 -24.45 5.36 5.84
C ARG A 292 -23.50 6.03 6.81
N LEU A 293 -23.34 7.34 6.64
CA LEU A 293 -22.49 8.19 7.48
C LEU A 293 -23.32 9.27 8.16
N ALA A 294 -23.02 9.55 9.41
CA ALA A 294 -23.61 10.65 10.16
C ALA A 294 -22.57 11.34 11.05
N GLU A 295 -22.74 12.63 11.28
CA GLU A 295 -21.91 13.37 12.24
C GLU A 295 -22.11 12.80 13.64
N GLY A 296 -21.03 12.51 14.34
CA GLY A 296 -21.02 11.98 15.70
C GLY A 296 -20.42 12.95 16.74
N GLY A 297 -20.18 14.17 16.34
CA GLY A 297 -19.46 15.19 17.12
C GLY A 297 -18.18 15.65 16.43
N GLU A 298 -17.39 16.47 17.11
CA GLU A 298 -16.12 16.95 16.59
C GLU A 298 -15.14 15.78 16.40
N ASN A 299 -14.56 15.66 15.21
CA ASN A 299 -13.70 14.56 14.82
C ASN A 299 -14.30 13.16 15.07
N ARG A 300 -15.60 13.02 14.87
CA ARG A 300 -16.33 11.77 15.09
C ARG A 300 -17.36 11.56 13.98
N VAL A 301 -17.22 10.45 13.24
CA VAL A 301 -18.16 10.06 12.18
C VAL A 301 -18.74 8.70 12.50
N LYS A 302 -20.06 8.62 12.61
CA LYS A 302 -20.79 7.36 12.79
C LYS A 302 -20.94 6.67 11.43
N VAL A 303 -20.59 5.39 11.37
CA VAL A 303 -20.73 4.50 10.21
C VAL A 303 -21.71 3.39 10.56
N PHE A 304 -22.72 3.17 9.71
CA PHE A 304 -23.80 2.22 9.97
C PHE A 304 -24.53 1.79 8.67
N GLY A 305 -25.52 0.92 8.78
CA GLY A 305 -26.35 0.48 7.65
C GLY A 305 -25.67 -0.53 6.72
N ILE A 306 -24.55 -1.09 7.16
CA ILE A 306 -23.68 -1.96 6.38
C ILE A 306 -24.32 -3.32 6.13
N THR A 307 -24.25 -3.76 4.86
CA THR A 307 -24.65 -5.10 4.43
C THR A 307 -23.49 -5.82 3.73
N GLY A 308 -23.61 -7.13 3.58
CA GLY A 308 -22.64 -7.95 2.88
C GLY A 308 -23.21 -9.27 2.40
N HIS A 309 -22.41 -9.97 1.61
CA HIS A 309 -22.74 -11.23 0.96
C HIS A 309 -21.74 -12.33 1.36
N PRO A 310 -22.07 -13.60 1.13
CA PRO A 310 -21.19 -14.72 1.41
C PRO A 310 -19.81 -14.54 0.76
N LYS A 311 -18.76 -14.94 1.48
CA LYS A 311 -17.39 -14.99 0.95
C LYS A 311 -17.28 -15.93 -0.24
N THR A 312 -16.36 -15.65 -1.16
CA THR A 312 -16.04 -16.52 -2.29
C THR A 312 -15.33 -17.80 -1.85
N ALA A 313 -15.31 -18.80 -2.71
CA ALA A 313 -14.60 -20.06 -2.49
C ALA A 313 -13.08 -19.95 -2.75
N PHE A 314 -12.60 -18.79 -3.17
CA PHE A 314 -11.22 -18.58 -3.61
C PHE A 314 -10.50 -17.56 -2.74
N TYR A 315 -9.17 -17.73 -2.64
CA TYR A 315 -8.24 -16.70 -2.24
C TYR A 315 -7.59 -16.07 -3.47
N LYS A 316 -7.24 -14.79 -3.36
CA LYS A 316 -6.30 -14.14 -4.29
C LYS A 316 -4.88 -14.57 -3.91
N VAL A 317 -4.05 -14.85 -4.91
CA VAL A 317 -2.62 -15.10 -4.76
C VAL A 317 -1.87 -13.95 -5.40
N SER A 318 -1.00 -13.31 -4.62
CA SER A 318 -0.04 -12.33 -5.09
C SER A 318 1.21 -13.05 -5.55
N ILE A 319 1.44 -13.09 -6.86
CA ILE A 319 2.63 -13.70 -7.45
C ILE A 319 3.49 -12.58 -8.03
N ALA A 320 4.75 -12.51 -7.64
CA ALA A 320 5.70 -11.58 -8.20
C ALA A 320 6.73 -12.33 -9.05
N TYR A 321 7.04 -11.78 -10.22
CA TYR A 321 8.00 -12.37 -11.15
C TYR A 321 8.93 -11.32 -11.78
N THR A 322 10.08 -11.75 -12.27
CA THR A 322 11.03 -10.87 -12.96
C THR A 322 10.49 -10.49 -14.34
N GLY A 323 10.16 -9.21 -14.52
CA GLY A 323 9.57 -8.64 -15.74
C GLY A 323 10.59 -7.94 -16.66
N GLY A 324 11.88 -8.24 -16.52
CA GLY A 324 12.96 -7.58 -17.27
C GLY A 324 13.67 -6.48 -16.50
N TRP A 325 14.18 -5.48 -17.22
CA TRP A 325 15.04 -4.43 -16.70
C TRP A 325 14.52 -3.05 -17.09
N LYS A 326 14.73 -2.05 -16.25
CA LYS A 326 14.41 -0.65 -16.53
C LYS A 326 15.55 0.26 -16.09
N ALA A 327 15.57 1.45 -16.68
CA ALA A 327 16.35 2.58 -16.19
C ALA A 327 15.63 3.89 -16.53
N VAL A 328 15.77 4.90 -15.67
CA VAL A 328 15.19 6.23 -15.87
C VAL A 328 16.29 7.28 -15.79
N GLY A 329 16.39 8.10 -16.83
CA GLY A 329 17.29 9.25 -16.89
C GLY A 329 16.54 10.57 -16.83
N THR A 330 17.16 11.59 -16.26
CA THR A 330 16.54 12.92 -16.12
C THR A 330 17.57 14.02 -16.39
N LEU A 331 17.12 15.07 -17.09
CA LEU A 331 17.83 16.33 -17.29
C LEU A 331 16.85 17.49 -17.14
N VAL A 332 17.33 18.67 -16.77
CA VAL A 332 16.51 19.89 -16.71
C VAL A 332 17.00 20.88 -17.76
N TYR A 333 16.07 21.42 -18.53
CA TYR A 333 16.29 22.50 -19.48
C TYR A 333 15.69 23.78 -18.96
N SER A 334 16.47 24.87 -19.01
CA SER A 334 16.09 26.19 -18.54
C SER A 334 15.59 27.09 -19.67
N TRP A 335 14.89 28.16 -19.27
CA TRP A 335 14.50 29.25 -20.16
C TRP A 335 15.70 29.82 -20.96
N PRO A 336 15.53 30.41 -22.18
CA PRO A 336 14.29 30.37 -22.97
C PRO A 336 14.05 29.01 -23.64
N ASP A 337 12.80 28.77 -24.07
CA ASP A 337 12.40 27.60 -24.86
C ASP A 337 12.66 26.25 -24.15
N ALA A 338 12.52 26.21 -22.82
CA ALA A 338 12.85 25.03 -22.02
C ALA A 338 12.16 23.75 -22.52
N TYR A 339 10.87 23.83 -22.87
CA TYR A 339 10.11 22.70 -23.40
C TYR A 339 10.59 22.25 -24.78
N ALA A 340 10.81 23.18 -25.69
CA ALA A 340 11.29 22.86 -27.05
C ALA A 340 12.69 22.23 -27.01
N LYS A 341 13.56 22.66 -26.09
CA LYS A 341 14.88 22.06 -25.86
C LYS A 341 14.76 20.63 -25.32
N ALA A 342 13.83 20.40 -24.38
CA ALA A 342 13.59 19.07 -23.83
C ALA A 342 13.06 18.11 -24.93
N GLN A 343 12.18 18.57 -25.81
CA GLN A 343 11.71 17.79 -26.96
C GLN A 343 12.84 17.48 -27.97
N ALA A 344 13.72 18.46 -28.22
CA ALA A 344 14.87 18.24 -29.08
C ALA A 344 15.85 17.22 -28.48
N ALA A 345 16.06 17.25 -27.16
CA ALA A 345 16.87 16.27 -26.45
C ALA A 345 16.29 14.85 -26.55
N ASP A 346 14.98 14.68 -26.41
CA ASP A 346 14.30 13.40 -26.60
C ASP A 346 14.56 12.85 -28.02
N LYS A 347 14.37 13.70 -29.04
CA LYS A 347 14.60 13.29 -30.42
C LYS A 347 16.05 12.84 -30.65
N ILE A 348 17.03 13.67 -30.21
CA ILE A 348 18.45 13.34 -30.32
C ILE A 348 18.78 11.99 -29.65
N LEU A 349 18.26 11.80 -28.44
CA LEU A 349 18.53 10.57 -27.70
C LEU A 349 17.94 9.34 -28.42
N ARG A 350 16.69 9.41 -28.86
CA ARG A 350 16.05 8.30 -29.61
C ARG A 350 16.81 7.94 -30.87
N GLU A 351 17.22 8.91 -31.68
CA GLU A 351 18.06 8.68 -32.87
C GLU A 351 19.39 7.98 -32.52
N ARG A 352 20.01 8.34 -31.37
CA ARG A 352 21.22 7.64 -30.91
C ARG A 352 20.95 6.20 -30.49
N LEU A 353 19.86 5.94 -29.79
CA LEU A 353 19.50 4.60 -29.36
C LEU A 353 19.24 3.71 -30.58
N ASP A 354 18.55 4.24 -31.58
CA ASP A 354 18.31 3.56 -32.87
C ASP A 354 19.62 3.27 -33.62
N ASN A 355 20.52 4.27 -33.73
CA ASN A 355 21.82 4.10 -34.38
C ASN A 355 22.73 3.07 -33.67
N LEU A 356 22.52 2.86 -32.37
CA LEU A 356 23.24 1.86 -31.60
C LEU A 356 22.59 0.47 -31.68
N GLY A 357 21.45 0.34 -32.36
CA GLY A 357 20.72 -0.91 -32.51
C GLY A 357 20.16 -1.45 -31.18
N LEU A 358 19.85 -0.57 -30.20
CA LEU A 358 19.33 -1.00 -28.91
C LEU A 358 17.83 -1.27 -29.00
N ASN A 359 17.41 -2.36 -28.38
CA ASN A 359 16.02 -2.80 -28.42
C ASN A 359 15.35 -2.67 -27.05
N PHE A 360 14.24 -1.94 -27.00
CA PHE A 360 13.43 -1.76 -25.82
C PHE A 360 11.98 -2.11 -26.10
N GLU A 361 11.31 -2.73 -25.13
CA GLU A 361 9.87 -2.96 -25.19
C GLU A 361 9.09 -1.65 -25.09
N VAL A 362 9.60 -0.73 -24.28
CA VAL A 362 9.01 0.60 -24.03
C VAL A 362 10.11 1.64 -23.91
N ILE A 363 9.91 2.77 -24.56
CA ILE A 363 10.61 4.03 -24.31
C ILE A 363 9.56 5.08 -23.97
N LEU A 364 9.50 5.49 -22.71
CA LEU A 364 8.56 6.50 -22.22
C LEU A 364 9.28 7.81 -21.96
N THR A 365 8.78 8.89 -22.56
CA THR A 365 9.25 10.24 -22.30
C THR A 365 8.16 11.06 -21.60
N GLU A 366 8.55 11.77 -20.56
CA GLU A 366 7.71 12.67 -19.80
C GLU A 366 8.40 14.04 -19.67
N PHE A 367 7.62 15.09 -19.86
CA PHE A 367 8.06 16.47 -19.66
C PHE A 367 7.44 17.01 -18.38
N VAL A 368 8.16 16.83 -17.26
CA VAL A 368 7.68 17.21 -15.92
C VAL A 368 7.54 18.75 -15.87
N GLY A 369 6.38 19.19 -15.42
CA GLY A 369 5.95 20.58 -15.48
C GLY A 369 5.08 20.92 -16.70
N VAL A 370 4.94 19.97 -17.65
CA VAL A 370 4.11 20.15 -18.87
C VAL A 370 3.05 19.05 -18.98
N ASN A 371 3.46 17.78 -19.10
CA ASN A 371 2.54 16.69 -19.42
C ASN A 371 2.79 15.38 -18.64
N ALA A 372 3.67 15.36 -17.63
CA ALA A 372 4.08 14.13 -16.99
C ALA A 372 2.94 13.36 -16.28
N THR A 373 1.95 14.07 -15.76
CA THR A 373 0.83 13.46 -15.02
C THR A 373 -0.39 13.14 -15.90
N HIS A 374 -0.61 13.91 -16.96
CA HIS A 374 -1.81 13.80 -17.80
C HIS A 374 -1.52 13.44 -19.26
N GLY A 375 -0.25 13.24 -19.63
CA GLY A 375 0.16 12.92 -20.98
C GLY A 375 -0.35 13.95 -22.00
N HIS A 376 -0.91 13.47 -23.11
CA HIS A 376 -1.48 14.32 -24.15
C HIS A 376 -2.70 15.14 -23.68
N LEU A 377 -3.41 14.71 -22.65
CA LEU A 377 -4.55 15.45 -22.10
C LEU A 377 -4.13 16.76 -21.46
N ALA A 378 -2.89 16.89 -20.98
CA ALA A 378 -2.38 18.14 -20.42
C ALA A 378 -2.35 19.28 -21.44
N LEU A 379 -2.14 18.96 -22.73
CA LEU A 379 -2.08 19.96 -23.80
C LEU A 379 -3.46 20.38 -24.31
N SER A 380 -4.47 19.55 -24.08
CA SER A 380 -5.88 19.82 -24.44
C SER A 380 -6.72 20.31 -23.27
N SER A 381 -6.18 20.30 -22.06
CA SER A 381 -6.85 20.78 -20.85
C SER A 381 -6.68 22.28 -20.67
N PRO A 382 -7.60 22.96 -19.97
CA PRO A 382 -7.45 24.36 -19.63
C PRO A 382 -6.13 24.62 -18.88
N PRO A 383 -5.59 25.84 -18.96
CA PRO A 383 -4.38 26.22 -18.24
C PRO A 383 -4.52 25.91 -16.74
N TYR A 384 -3.40 25.57 -16.14
CA TYR A 384 -3.27 25.18 -14.73
C TYR A 384 -3.90 26.17 -13.72
N GLU A 385 -3.93 27.47 -14.07
CA GLU A 385 -4.49 28.53 -13.21
C GLU A 385 -6.02 28.63 -13.25
N GLY A 386 -6.66 27.82 -14.07
CA GLY A 386 -8.11 27.95 -14.30
C GLY A 386 -8.96 26.75 -13.94
N GLY A 387 -8.49 25.74 -13.27
CA GLY A 387 -9.27 24.60 -12.76
C GLY A 387 -10.61 24.27 -13.48
N VAL A 388 -11.28 23.26 -13.03
CA VAL A 388 -12.67 22.97 -13.41
C VAL A 388 -13.58 23.59 -12.34
N ASP A 389 -14.39 24.57 -12.67
CA ASP A 389 -15.46 25.04 -11.80
C ASP A 389 -16.63 24.05 -11.83
N ALA A 390 -16.59 23.09 -10.93
CA ALA A 390 -17.60 22.05 -10.85
C ALA A 390 -19.01 22.61 -10.54
N ALA A 391 -19.07 23.74 -9.85
CA ALA A 391 -20.35 24.37 -9.48
C ALA A 391 -21.06 25.01 -10.68
N LEU A 392 -20.31 25.39 -11.72
CA LEU A 392 -20.86 26.05 -12.90
C LEU A 392 -20.81 25.19 -14.17
N GLY A 393 -20.29 23.95 -14.07
CA GLY A 393 -20.14 23.09 -15.26
C GLY A 393 -19.18 23.65 -16.32
N ARG A 394 -18.35 24.61 -15.94
CA ARG A 394 -17.40 25.27 -16.85
C ARG A 394 -15.99 24.73 -16.54
N ARG A 395 -15.29 24.36 -17.59
CA ARG A 395 -13.84 24.22 -17.48
C ARG A 395 -13.29 25.64 -17.32
N GLY A 396 -12.76 25.93 -16.15
CA GLY A 396 -12.32 27.25 -15.76
C GLY A 396 -11.06 27.68 -16.50
N GLY A 397 -10.79 28.95 -16.47
CA GLY A 397 -9.71 29.65 -17.13
C GLY A 397 -10.24 30.70 -18.06
N SER A 398 -9.69 31.91 -17.96
CA SER A 398 -9.92 32.97 -18.94
C SER A 398 -9.58 32.43 -20.33
N LEU A 399 -10.43 32.69 -21.32
CA LEU A 399 -10.21 32.35 -22.73
C LEU A 399 -8.88 32.91 -23.30
N ASN A 400 -8.16 33.72 -22.54
CA ASN A 400 -6.84 34.28 -22.85
C ASN A 400 -5.67 33.48 -22.27
N GLY A 401 -5.91 32.34 -21.62
CA GLY A 401 -4.89 31.57 -20.86
C GLY A 401 -4.39 30.30 -21.53
N VAL A 402 -4.18 30.30 -22.84
CA VAL A 402 -3.27 29.25 -23.39
C VAL A 402 -1.89 29.55 -22.86
N ARG A 403 -1.39 28.67 -21.98
CA ARG A 403 -0.01 28.75 -21.49
C ARG A 403 0.91 28.78 -22.71
N ASN A 404 1.61 29.87 -22.89
CA ASN A 404 2.65 29.91 -23.92
C ASN A 404 3.78 28.98 -23.45
N LEU A 405 3.90 27.79 -24.04
CA LEU A 405 4.89 26.80 -23.70
C LEU A 405 6.34 27.33 -23.85
N ALA A 406 6.54 28.39 -24.61
CA ALA A 406 7.85 29.07 -24.74
C ALA A 406 8.23 29.83 -23.46
N ASP A 407 7.27 30.21 -22.61
CA ASP A 407 7.50 30.98 -21.38
C ASP A 407 7.76 30.12 -20.15
N ILE A 408 7.77 28.79 -20.30
CA ILE A 408 8.05 27.87 -19.19
C ILE A 408 9.50 28.10 -18.72
N PRO A 409 9.73 28.43 -17.42
CA PRO A 409 11.06 28.77 -16.93
C PRO A 409 12.01 27.57 -16.93
N GLU A 410 11.49 26.39 -16.69
CA GLU A 410 12.25 25.15 -16.69
C GLU A 410 11.35 23.95 -17.02
N CYS A 411 11.91 22.94 -17.67
CA CYS A 411 11.26 21.70 -18.01
C CYS A 411 12.19 20.51 -17.67
N GLN A 412 11.73 19.61 -16.84
CA GLN A 412 12.45 18.36 -16.56
C GLN A 412 12.11 17.34 -17.64
N PHE A 413 13.08 17.03 -18.47
CA PHE A 413 13.08 15.88 -19.36
C PHE A 413 13.35 14.61 -18.57
N ARG A 414 12.36 13.72 -18.51
CA ARG A 414 12.48 12.40 -17.89
C ARG A 414 12.19 11.35 -18.95
N ILE A 415 13.13 10.42 -19.15
CA ILE A 415 12.98 9.33 -20.09
C ILE A 415 13.32 8.01 -19.43
N GLY A 416 12.43 7.04 -19.59
CA GLY A 416 12.59 5.69 -19.09
C GLY A 416 12.60 4.67 -20.23
N VAL A 417 13.39 3.62 -20.06
CA VAL A 417 13.38 2.44 -20.93
C VAL A 417 13.06 1.19 -20.14
N ARG A 418 12.37 0.26 -20.80
CA ARG A 418 12.12 -1.09 -20.32
C ARG A 418 12.50 -2.09 -21.41
N GLY A 419 13.12 -3.22 -21.02
CA GLY A 419 13.44 -4.29 -21.94
C GLY A 419 13.93 -5.55 -21.24
N GLN A 420 13.95 -6.68 -21.97
CA GLN A 420 14.43 -7.95 -21.46
C GLN A 420 15.96 -8.04 -21.43
N ASN A 421 16.64 -7.31 -22.33
CA ASN A 421 18.09 -7.31 -22.40
C ASN A 421 18.69 -6.28 -21.45
N LYS A 422 19.28 -6.75 -20.36
CA LYS A 422 19.96 -5.91 -19.38
C LYS A 422 21.08 -5.04 -19.98
N ALA A 423 21.83 -5.59 -20.95
CA ALA A 423 22.97 -4.88 -21.56
C ALA A 423 22.50 -3.66 -22.37
N ASP A 424 21.33 -3.75 -23.03
CA ASP A 424 20.75 -2.61 -23.77
C ASP A 424 20.31 -1.52 -22.79
N VAL A 425 19.70 -1.91 -21.65
CA VAL A 425 19.30 -0.98 -20.60
C VAL A 425 20.53 -0.33 -19.92
N GLU A 426 21.60 -1.09 -19.69
CA GLU A 426 22.88 -0.56 -19.20
C GLU A 426 23.52 0.41 -20.22
N ARG A 427 23.43 0.13 -21.51
CA ARG A 427 23.92 1.02 -22.54
C ARG A 427 23.14 2.34 -22.58
N PHE A 428 21.82 2.30 -22.48
CA PHE A 428 20.97 3.50 -22.38
C PHE A 428 21.45 4.45 -21.28
N THR A 429 21.80 3.95 -20.11
CA THR A 429 22.23 4.80 -18.99
C THR A 429 23.46 5.67 -19.30
N LYS A 430 24.25 5.26 -20.30
CA LYS A 430 25.47 5.97 -20.74
C LYS A 430 25.19 7.04 -21.79
N GLU A 431 23.99 7.07 -22.38
CA GLU A 431 23.62 8.02 -23.42
C GLU A 431 22.96 9.31 -22.89
N ILE A 432 22.58 9.33 -21.61
CA ILE A 432 21.92 10.51 -20.98
C ILE A 432 22.92 11.65 -20.77
N ALA A 433 24.03 11.39 -20.07
CA ALA A 433 25.01 12.41 -19.74
C ALA A 433 25.66 13.11 -20.98
N PRO A 434 25.92 12.44 -22.12
CA PRO A 434 26.45 13.10 -23.30
C PRO A 434 25.54 14.24 -23.82
N LEU A 435 24.25 14.24 -23.57
CA LEU A 435 23.34 15.34 -23.97
C LEU A 435 23.75 16.69 -23.36
N ILE A 436 24.47 16.70 -22.26
CA ILE A 436 24.94 17.94 -21.61
C ILE A 436 25.84 18.74 -22.55
N LEU A 437 26.66 18.07 -23.36
CA LEU A 437 27.61 18.74 -24.28
C LEU A 437 27.26 18.60 -25.75
N THR A 438 26.33 17.69 -26.08
CA THR A 438 25.97 17.35 -27.46
C THR A 438 24.48 17.54 -27.76
N GLY A 439 23.74 18.04 -26.79
CA GLY A 439 22.33 18.36 -26.89
C GLY A 439 22.05 19.87 -26.92
N PRO A 440 20.78 20.27 -26.77
CA PRO A 440 20.37 21.67 -26.70
C PRO A 440 21.02 22.41 -25.52
N PRO A 441 21.22 23.74 -25.64
CA PRO A 441 21.88 24.54 -24.59
C PRO A 441 20.96 24.74 -23.35
N GLY A 442 21.57 25.17 -22.23
CA GLY A 442 20.82 25.51 -21.01
C GLY A 442 20.34 24.28 -20.25
N VAL A 443 21.08 23.19 -20.31
CA VAL A 443 20.82 21.94 -19.59
C VAL A 443 21.58 21.88 -18.29
N THR A 444 20.96 21.28 -17.27
CA THR A 444 21.63 20.86 -16.04
C THR A 444 21.26 19.42 -15.71
N GLY A 445 22.17 18.72 -15.04
CA GLY A 445 21.92 17.37 -14.55
C GLY A 445 21.42 17.36 -13.10
N PHE A 446 21.26 16.16 -12.58
CA PHE A 446 20.88 15.92 -11.19
C PHE A 446 22.05 15.37 -10.37
N ALA A 447 22.01 15.60 -9.06
CA ALA A 447 23.01 15.10 -8.13
C ALA A 447 23.08 13.56 -8.03
N GLY A 448 22.09 12.84 -8.55
CA GLY A 448 22.00 11.37 -8.47
C GLY A 448 22.98 10.58 -9.35
N GLY A 449 23.75 11.24 -10.21
CA GLY A 449 24.71 10.59 -11.11
C GLY A 449 24.06 9.90 -12.31
N ARG A 450 24.68 8.82 -12.79
CA ARG A 450 24.13 8.03 -13.91
C ARG A 450 22.88 7.27 -13.49
N PRO A 451 21.91 7.10 -14.40
CA PRO A 451 20.76 6.23 -14.15
C PRO A 451 21.17 4.85 -13.68
N LYS A 452 20.48 4.31 -12.71
CA LYS A 452 20.68 2.92 -12.25
C LYS A 452 19.81 1.98 -13.06
N VAL A 453 20.35 0.81 -13.37
CA VAL A 453 19.57 -0.29 -13.92
C VAL A 453 18.91 -1.06 -12.79
N GLU A 454 17.62 -1.20 -12.88
CA GLU A 454 16.80 -1.89 -11.88
C GLU A 454 16.08 -3.08 -12.53
N GLU A 455 16.02 -4.17 -11.80
CA GLU A 455 15.17 -5.30 -12.19
C GLU A 455 13.71 -4.94 -11.96
N ILE A 456 12.86 -5.19 -12.96
CA ILE A 456 11.42 -5.02 -12.84
C ILE A 456 10.84 -6.22 -12.14
N ILE A 457 10.11 -5.98 -11.07
CA ILE A 457 9.23 -6.97 -10.49
C ILE A 457 7.83 -6.70 -11.02
N ALA A 458 7.32 -7.65 -11.77
CA ALA A 458 5.96 -7.61 -12.30
C ALA A 458 5.03 -8.43 -11.40
N TYR A 459 3.76 -8.07 -11.44
CA TYR A 459 2.71 -8.64 -10.62
C TYR A 459 1.82 -9.56 -11.46
N PHE A 460 1.48 -10.73 -10.93
CA PHE A 460 0.61 -11.71 -11.55
C PHE A 460 -0.43 -12.16 -10.51
N PRO A 461 -1.61 -11.52 -10.51
CA PRO A 461 -2.70 -11.93 -9.63
C PRO A 461 -3.37 -13.20 -10.15
N ALA A 462 -3.59 -14.15 -9.26
CA ALA A 462 -4.31 -15.39 -9.58
C ALA A 462 -5.29 -15.77 -8.47
N LEU A 463 -6.20 -16.69 -8.74
CA LEU A 463 -7.12 -17.25 -7.77
C LEU A 463 -6.79 -18.71 -7.47
N ILE A 464 -6.88 -19.08 -6.19
CA ILE A 464 -6.70 -20.45 -5.72
C ILE A 464 -7.88 -20.88 -4.83
N PRO A 465 -8.40 -22.13 -4.96
CA PRO A 465 -9.43 -22.62 -4.05
C PRO A 465 -8.98 -22.58 -2.58
N LYS A 466 -9.81 -22.04 -1.71
CA LYS A 466 -9.54 -21.96 -0.26
C LYS A 466 -9.25 -23.32 0.38
N SER A 467 -9.88 -24.37 -0.14
CA SER A 467 -9.70 -25.77 0.33
C SER A 467 -8.26 -26.31 0.16
N LEU A 468 -7.45 -25.68 -0.67
CA LEU A 468 -6.05 -26.07 -0.90
C LEU A 468 -5.06 -25.36 0.05
N ILE A 469 -5.53 -24.41 0.85
CA ILE A 469 -4.68 -23.60 1.70
C ILE A 469 -4.93 -23.95 3.17
N GLU A 470 -3.86 -24.33 3.85
CA GLU A 470 -3.86 -24.57 5.29
C GLU A 470 -3.13 -23.43 5.99
N THR A 471 -3.80 -22.82 6.96
CA THR A 471 -3.20 -21.84 7.85
C THR A 471 -2.74 -22.49 9.13
N LYS A 472 -1.63 -22.01 9.68
CA LYS A 472 -1.11 -22.49 10.96
C LYS A 472 -0.90 -21.33 11.92
N VAL A 473 -1.29 -21.54 13.17
CA VAL A 473 -1.15 -20.55 14.25
C VAL A 473 -0.35 -21.18 15.40
N ASP A 474 0.88 -20.73 15.55
CA ASP A 474 1.76 -21.11 16.65
C ASP A 474 1.82 -19.97 17.69
N ILE A 475 2.06 -20.30 18.97
CA ILE A 475 2.31 -19.33 20.02
C ILE A 475 3.76 -19.43 20.46
N VAL A 476 4.47 -18.32 20.43
CA VAL A 476 5.84 -18.18 20.94
C VAL A 476 5.79 -17.33 22.20
N GLU A 477 6.29 -17.87 23.29
CA GLU A 477 6.42 -17.14 24.57
C GLU A 477 7.79 -16.49 24.67
N ALA A 478 7.83 -15.25 25.16
CA ALA A 478 9.07 -14.49 25.34
C ALA A 478 9.52 -14.52 26.80
#